data_db05c2a6c1ad0a22ea6c2f9e191c58c9
#
_entry.id   db05c2a6c1ad0a22ea6c2f9e191c58c9
#
_cell.length_a   1.000
_cell.length_b   1.000
_cell.length_c   1.000
_cell.angle_alpha   90.00
_cell.angle_beta   90.00
_cell.angle_gamma   90.00
#
_symmetry.space_group_name_H-M   'P 1'
#
loop_
_entity.id
_entity.type
_entity.pdbx_description
1 polymer ?
#
loop_
_entity_poly.entity_id
_entity_poly.type
_entity_poly.pdbx_seq_one_letter_code
_entity_poly.pdbx_strand_id
1 'polypeptide(L)'
;MRTNYLLMNEGQLGIVLLRLADDTHDSFVPGTEAVDALRDLLSQMEARHPDVSIGLTGLPVMENDEMRSGQTSMTWASILSLIGVSCLFVAGFGGIRHALLASFVLLVAMVWSFGYVTLSVGHLNIISVAFTVTLIGIGIDYGIHYIARYMQLRGEARTCDEAIIGAASAIGPAIVTGAVTTSIAFFAASLTKFTGVAEMGVIAGGGILLCALATLTVLPALVATVDRGRINWNRTEPVAVHRWVEPILRFPKIVLGGGLAFTLLVSLGISQLYYDHNLLNLQAEGLESVELEHKLLEECNQSVWFALSIADNREELLARKEKFLQLDTVDRCEEIVSLLPAKDNVKTPTITRIRKQ
;
A
#
# COMPACT_ATOMS: atom_id res chain seq x y z
N MET A 1 28.25 9.62 33.50
CA MET A 1 27.53 10.04 32.30
C MET A 1 26.49 11.04 32.73
N ARG A 2 26.56 12.30 32.30
CA ARG A 2 25.42 13.24 32.51
C ARG A 2 24.41 12.88 31.47
N THR A 3 23.29 12.33 31.91
CA THR A 3 22.09 12.14 31.09
C THR A 3 21.57 13.55 30.77
N ASN A 4 21.76 13.99 29.54
CA ASN A 4 21.15 15.21 29.04
C ASN A 4 19.68 14.90 28.77
N TYR A 5 18.82 15.15 29.75
CA TYR A 5 17.39 15.16 29.54
C TYR A 5 17.05 16.40 28.72
N LEU A 6 16.47 16.20 27.54
CA LEU A 6 15.85 17.28 26.77
C LEU A 6 14.47 17.48 27.37
N LEU A 7 14.34 18.49 28.25
CA LEU A 7 13.06 18.90 28.81
C LEU A 7 12.50 20.03 27.96
N MET A 8 11.29 19.91 27.54
CA MET A 8 10.55 20.85 26.71
C MET A 8 9.25 21.25 27.40
N ASN A 9 8.56 22.27 26.88
CA ASN A 9 7.29 22.74 27.40
C ASN A 9 7.32 22.99 28.91
N GLU A 10 8.25 23.85 29.36
CA GLU A 10 8.45 24.21 30.81
C GLU A 10 8.72 23.00 31.73
N GLY A 11 9.27 21.91 31.18
CA GLY A 11 9.61 20.71 31.94
C GLY A 11 8.48 19.66 32.00
N GLN A 12 7.38 19.86 31.29
CA GLN A 12 6.28 18.91 31.24
C GLN A 12 6.55 17.74 30.25
N LEU A 13 7.44 17.93 29.26
CA LEU A 13 7.78 16.92 28.29
C LEU A 13 9.27 16.60 28.36
N GLY A 14 9.61 15.33 28.57
CA GLY A 14 11.00 14.83 28.54
C GLY A 14 11.22 13.98 27.31
N ILE A 15 12.30 14.25 26.54
CA ILE A 15 12.66 13.47 25.36
C ILE A 15 13.93 12.67 25.63
N VAL A 16 13.91 11.39 25.31
CA VAL A 16 15.07 10.50 25.30
C VAL A 16 15.34 10.08 23.84
N LEU A 17 16.48 10.50 23.31
CA LEU A 17 16.89 10.11 21.96
C LEU A 17 17.54 8.73 22.00
N LEU A 18 16.97 7.81 21.22
CA LEU A 18 17.50 6.47 21.01
C LEU A 18 17.99 6.34 19.57
N ARG A 19 19.08 5.64 19.38
CA ARG A 19 19.59 5.27 18.07
C ARG A 19 19.46 3.76 17.91
N LEU A 20 18.71 3.33 16.89
CA LEU A 20 18.70 1.93 16.50
C LEU A 20 20.10 1.51 16.02
N ALA A 21 20.54 0.34 16.45
CA ALA A 21 21.72 -0.29 15.88
C ALA A 21 21.35 -0.81 14.48
N ASP A 22 22.33 -0.78 13.57
CA ASP A 22 22.16 -1.39 12.25
C ASP A 22 21.89 -2.89 12.43
N ASP A 23 20.64 -3.29 12.19
CA ASP A 23 20.20 -4.67 12.36
C ASP A 23 20.34 -5.38 11.01
N THR A 24 21.16 -6.43 11.00
CA THR A 24 21.40 -7.28 9.82
C THR A 24 20.46 -8.49 9.77
N HIS A 25 19.43 -8.53 10.61
CA HIS A 25 18.58 -9.70 10.77
C HIS A 25 17.34 -9.69 9.89
N ASP A 26 16.95 -10.91 9.48
CA ASP A 26 15.90 -11.34 8.54
C ASP A 26 14.44 -10.99 8.94
N SER A 27 14.18 -9.88 9.63
CA SER A 27 12.80 -9.48 9.89
C SER A 27 12.18 -8.86 8.64
N PHE A 28 10.94 -9.18 8.34
CA PHE A 28 10.17 -8.64 7.22
C PHE A 28 10.11 -7.10 7.23
N VAL A 29 10.18 -6.51 8.42
CA VAL A 29 10.28 -5.06 8.64
C VAL A 29 11.53 -4.79 9.49
N PRO A 30 12.52 -4.04 8.98
CA PRO A 30 13.72 -3.70 9.74
C PRO A 30 13.39 -3.00 11.07
N GLY A 31 14.08 -3.39 12.13
CA GLY A 31 13.90 -2.77 13.45
C GLY A 31 12.68 -3.24 14.25
N THR A 32 11.86 -4.17 13.74
CA THR A 32 10.66 -4.65 14.43
C THR A 32 10.96 -5.20 15.83
N GLU A 33 11.99 -6.04 15.97
CA GLU A 33 12.37 -6.62 17.25
C GLU A 33 12.79 -5.55 18.28
N ALA A 34 13.50 -4.54 17.82
CA ALA A 34 13.94 -3.44 18.68
C ALA A 34 12.75 -2.57 19.13
N VAL A 35 11.80 -2.28 18.21
CA VAL A 35 10.59 -1.52 18.53
C VAL A 35 9.71 -2.30 19.51
N ASP A 36 9.54 -3.61 19.32
CA ASP A 36 8.76 -4.46 20.23
C ASP A 36 9.40 -4.54 21.62
N ALA A 37 10.71 -4.78 21.69
CA ALA A 37 11.44 -4.81 22.96
C ALA A 37 11.35 -3.47 23.70
N LEU A 38 11.39 -2.35 22.97
CA LEU A 38 11.20 -1.03 23.56
C LEU A 38 9.78 -0.85 24.10
N ARG A 39 8.75 -1.24 23.36
CA ARG A 39 7.36 -1.16 23.82
C ARG A 39 7.10 -2.01 25.05
N ASP A 40 7.64 -3.22 25.09
CA ASP A 40 7.56 -4.08 26.27
C ASP A 40 8.24 -3.44 27.48
N LEU A 41 9.40 -2.82 27.29
CA LEU A 41 10.10 -2.08 28.35
C LEU A 41 9.28 -0.86 28.82
N LEU A 42 8.74 -0.07 27.90
CA LEU A 42 7.94 1.11 28.23
C LEU A 42 6.69 0.75 28.98
N SER A 43 5.96 -0.30 28.58
CA SER A 43 4.77 -0.79 29.30
C SER A 43 5.09 -1.22 30.75
N GLN A 44 6.26 -1.84 30.98
CA GLN A 44 6.72 -2.17 32.32
C GLN A 44 7.09 -0.93 33.14
N MET A 45 7.61 0.11 32.49
CA MET A 45 7.95 1.38 33.17
C MET A 45 6.70 2.17 33.53
N GLU A 46 5.69 2.24 32.66
CA GLU A 46 4.40 2.87 32.95
C GLU A 46 3.67 2.17 34.11
N ALA A 47 3.72 0.86 34.15
CA ALA A 47 3.16 0.10 35.28
C ALA A 47 3.85 0.43 36.63
N ARG A 48 5.12 0.84 36.60
CA ARG A 48 5.87 1.26 37.82
C ARG A 48 5.68 2.73 38.16
N HIS A 49 5.37 3.55 37.17
CA HIS A 49 5.25 5.00 37.26
C HIS A 49 3.96 5.48 36.61
N PRO A 50 2.79 5.22 37.23
CA PRO A 50 1.47 5.53 36.64
C PRO A 50 1.22 7.03 36.45
N ASP A 51 2.04 7.87 37.06
CA ASP A 51 1.94 9.34 36.95
C ASP A 51 2.63 9.90 35.69
N VAL A 52 3.31 9.04 34.89
CA VAL A 52 4.06 9.42 33.70
C VAL A 52 3.55 8.61 32.50
N SER A 53 3.08 9.30 31.47
CA SER A 53 2.78 8.68 30.19
C SER A 53 4.04 8.65 29.31
N ILE A 54 4.40 7.48 28.82
CA ILE A 54 5.62 7.27 28.03
C ILE A 54 5.21 6.73 26.67
N GLY A 55 5.55 7.43 25.60
CA GLY A 55 5.25 6.96 24.25
C GLY A 55 6.51 6.91 23.38
N LEU A 56 6.40 6.21 22.27
CA LEU A 56 7.48 5.98 21.33
C LEU A 56 7.14 6.56 19.96
N THR A 57 8.01 7.44 19.44
CA THR A 57 7.87 8.03 18.10
C THR A 57 9.21 8.12 17.40
N GLY A 58 9.21 8.65 16.22
CA GLY A 58 10.36 8.79 15.33
C GLY A 58 10.21 7.96 14.07
N LEU A 59 10.91 8.35 13.01
CA LEU A 59 10.76 7.76 11.67
C LEU A 59 10.79 6.22 11.66
N PRO A 60 11.74 5.53 12.30
CA PRO A 60 11.77 4.06 12.27
C PRO A 60 10.56 3.40 12.96
N VAL A 61 10.02 4.05 14.00
CA VAL A 61 8.83 3.55 14.71
C VAL A 61 7.59 3.76 13.87
N MET A 62 7.45 4.95 13.27
CA MET A 62 6.34 5.28 12.38
C MET A 62 6.30 4.36 11.17
N GLU A 63 7.45 4.10 10.52
CA GLU A 63 7.55 3.15 9.40
C GLU A 63 7.16 1.72 9.82
N ASN A 64 7.57 1.29 11.02
CA ASN A 64 7.20 -0.01 11.55
C ASN A 64 5.69 -0.11 11.82
N ASP A 65 5.11 0.90 12.46
CA ASP A 65 3.68 0.96 12.78
C ASP A 65 2.82 1.02 11.52
N GLU A 66 3.22 1.83 10.55
CA GLU A 66 2.56 1.94 9.25
C GLU A 66 2.56 0.60 8.51
N MET A 67 3.72 -0.07 8.47
CA MET A 67 3.83 -1.38 7.81
C MET A 67 2.95 -2.44 8.50
N ARG A 68 2.93 -2.49 9.82
CA ARG A 68 2.08 -3.42 10.60
C ARG A 68 0.60 -3.14 10.41
N SER A 69 0.20 -1.88 10.51
CA SER A 69 -1.18 -1.44 10.29
C SER A 69 -1.61 -1.75 8.86
N GLY A 70 -0.75 -1.42 7.88
CA GLY A 70 -0.95 -1.73 6.48
C GLY A 70 -1.11 -3.23 6.22
N GLN A 71 -0.21 -4.07 6.75
CA GLN A 71 -0.28 -5.52 6.59
C GLN A 71 -1.57 -6.11 7.19
N THR A 72 -1.96 -5.69 8.39
CA THR A 72 -3.19 -6.14 9.04
C THR A 72 -4.42 -5.72 8.24
N SER A 73 -4.50 -4.44 7.85
CA SER A 73 -5.60 -3.89 7.08
C SER A 73 -5.72 -4.55 5.70
N MET A 74 -4.61 -4.78 4.99
CA MET A 74 -4.59 -5.45 3.69
C MET A 74 -4.97 -6.93 3.80
N THR A 75 -4.61 -7.60 4.88
CA THR A 75 -5.02 -8.99 5.11
C THR A 75 -6.54 -9.08 5.27
N TRP A 76 -7.14 -8.24 6.12
CA TRP A 76 -8.58 -8.18 6.27
C TRP A 76 -9.30 -7.75 4.99
N ALA A 77 -8.77 -6.73 4.29
CA ALA A 77 -9.31 -6.30 3.01
C ALA A 77 -9.27 -7.42 1.96
N SER A 78 -8.19 -8.21 1.91
CA SER A 78 -8.06 -9.35 0.99
C SER A 78 -9.06 -10.46 1.30
N ILE A 79 -9.22 -10.82 2.58
CA ILE A 79 -10.21 -11.82 3.01
C ILE A 79 -11.63 -11.34 2.69
N LEU A 80 -11.98 -10.11 3.05
CA LEU A 80 -13.29 -9.54 2.80
C LEU A 80 -13.58 -9.42 1.30
N SER A 81 -12.60 -9.00 0.51
CA SER A 81 -12.69 -8.93 -0.95
C SER A 81 -12.94 -10.33 -1.56
N LEU A 82 -12.18 -11.34 -1.14
CA LEU A 82 -12.36 -12.71 -1.62
C LEU A 82 -13.74 -13.27 -1.28
N ILE A 83 -14.22 -13.06 -0.05
CA ILE A 83 -15.56 -13.47 0.38
C ILE A 83 -16.63 -12.69 -0.40
N GLY A 84 -16.52 -11.37 -0.49
CA GLY A 84 -17.48 -10.52 -1.19
C GLY A 84 -17.61 -10.90 -2.65
N VAL A 85 -16.50 -11.08 -3.36
CA VAL A 85 -16.47 -11.50 -4.75
C VAL A 85 -17.06 -12.89 -4.92
N SER A 86 -16.73 -13.84 -4.03
CA SER A 86 -17.30 -15.19 -4.07
C SER A 86 -18.81 -15.17 -3.84
N CYS A 87 -19.31 -14.36 -2.91
CA CYS A 87 -20.75 -14.18 -2.68
C CYS A 87 -21.45 -13.57 -3.89
N LEU A 88 -20.89 -12.53 -4.50
CA LEU A 88 -21.43 -11.92 -5.71
C LEU A 88 -21.47 -12.92 -6.88
N PHE A 89 -20.41 -13.74 -7.00
CA PHE A 89 -20.35 -14.77 -8.01
C PHE A 89 -21.46 -15.83 -7.80
N VAL A 90 -21.67 -16.27 -6.55
CA VAL A 90 -22.76 -17.21 -6.20
C VAL A 90 -24.12 -16.59 -6.51
N ALA A 91 -24.34 -15.33 -6.15
CA ALA A 91 -25.59 -14.62 -6.42
C ALA A 91 -25.84 -14.43 -7.92
N GLY A 92 -24.80 -14.13 -8.70
CA GLY A 92 -24.90 -13.90 -10.15
C GLY A 92 -25.13 -15.15 -10.97
N PHE A 93 -24.55 -16.27 -10.58
CA PHE A 93 -24.61 -17.54 -11.34
C PHE A 93 -25.46 -18.62 -10.65
N GLY A 94 -26.00 -18.36 -9.45
CA GLY A 94 -26.91 -19.25 -8.75
C GLY A 94 -26.31 -20.59 -8.32
N GLY A 95 -24.98 -20.69 -8.27
CA GLY A 95 -24.29 -21.93 -7.90
C GLY A 95 -23.00 -21.70 -7.13
N ILE A 96 -22.89 -22.27 -5.92
CA ILE A 96 -21.70 -22.18 -5.07
C ILE A 96 -20.46 -22.83 -5.72
N ARG A 97 -20.67 -23.91 -6.46
CA ARG A 97 -19.61 -24.78 -6.95
C ARG A 97 -18.64 -24.07 -7.92
N HIS A 98 -19.16 -23.42 -8.95
CA HIS A 98 -18.34 -22.74 -9.94
C HIS A 98 -17.70 -21.48 -9.37
N ALA A 99 -18.37 -20.81 -8.42
CA ALA A 99 -17.78 -19.73 -7.65
C ALA A 99 -16.56 -20.21 -6.85
N LEU A 100 -16.67 -21.33 -6.16
CA LEU A 100 -15.53 -21.91 -5.42
C LEU A 100 -14.37 -22.34 -6.34
N LEU A 101 -14.68 -22.90 -7.53
CA LEU A 101 -13.62 -23.24 -8.49
C LEU A 101 -12.87 -22.00 -8.97
N ALA A 102 -13.58 -20.92 -9.31
CA ALA A 102 -12.95 -19.66 -9.72
C ALA A 102 -12.15 -19.03 -8.58
N SER A 103 -12.69 -19.01 -7.35
CA SER A 103 -11.98 -18.50 -6.17
C SER A 103 -10.71 -19.33 -5.86
N PHE A 104 -10.78 -20.64 -6.03
CA PHE A 104 -9.61 -21.51 -5.85
C PHE A 104 -8.52 -21.22 -6.90
N VAL A 105 -8.90 -21.02 -8.17
CA VAL A 105 -7.94 -20.64 -9.22
C VAL A 105 -7.31 -19.28 -8.93
N LEU A 106 -8.10 -18.34 -8.40
CA LEU A 106 -7.57 -17.06 -7.95
C LEU A 106 -6.51 -17.22 -6.85
N LEU A 107 -6.77 -18.09 -5.85
CA LEU A 107 -5.76 -18.38 -4.81
C LEU A 107 -4.48 -18.98 -5.41
N VAL A 108 -4.60 -19.90 -6.37
CA VAL A 108 -3.43 -20.44 -7.09
C VAL A 108 -2.67 -19.33 -7.81
N ALA A 109 -3.40 -18.43 -8.50
CA ALA A 109 -2.80 -17.30 -9.19
C ALA A 109 -2.09 -16.33 -8.23
N MET A 110 -2.65 -16.10 -7.03
CA MET A 110 -2.00 -15.31 -5.99
C MET A 110 -0.70 -15.96 -5.52
N VAL A 111 -0.71 -17.26 -5.25
CA VAL A 111 0.53 -17.98 -4.87
C VAL A 111 1.60 -17.87 -5.96
N TRP A 112 1.22 -18.03 -7.22
CA TRP A 112 2.17 -17.83 -8.33
C TRP A 112 2.68 -16.39 -8.39
N SER A 113 1.80 -15.41 -8.14
CA SER A 113 2.18 -14.00 -8.13
C SER A 113 3.14 -13.68 -7.00
N PHE A 114 2.94 -14.20 -5.80
CA PHE A 114 3.89 -14.03 -4.69
C PHE A 114 5.24 -14.70 -4.98
N GLY A 115 5.23 -15.91 -5.59
CA GLY A 115 6.46 -16.55 -6.07
C GLY A 115 7.20 -15.68 -7.10
N TYR A 116 6.46 -15.07 -8.02
CA TYR A 116 7.03 -14.12 -8.98
C TYR A 116 7.60 -12.87 -8.32
N VAL A 117 6.92 -12.30 -7.33
CA VAL A 117 7.44 -11.15 -6.54
C VAL A 117 8.77 -11.50 -5.90
N THR A 118 8.87 -12.67 -5.28
CA THR A 118 10.13 -13.13 -4.64
C THR A 118 11.27 -13.23 -5.65
N LEU A 119 10.99 -13.66 -6.89
CA LEU A 119 12.00 -13.82 -7.93
C LEU A 119 12.36 -12.52 -8.65
N SER A 120 11.43 -11.57 -8.77
CA SER A 120 11.61 -10.34 -9.56
C SER A 120 12.06 -9.14 -8.75
N VAL A 121 11.54 -8.96 -7.54
CA VAL A 121 11.80 -7.81 -6.66
C VAL A 121 12.47 -8.25 -5.36
N GLY A 122 12.05 -9.37 -4.79
CA GLY A 122 12.62 -9.95 -3.57
C GLY A 122 12.02 -9.42 -2.27
N HIS A 123 11.27 -8.32 -2.31
CA HIS A 123 10.62 -7.71 -1.15
C HIS A 123 9.28 -7.06 -1.53
N LEU A 124 8.51 -6.64 -0.53
CA LEU A 124 7.28 -5.88 -0.71
C LEU A 124 7.41 -4.56 0.03
N ASN A 125 7.02 -3.47 -0.61
CA ASN A 125 6.82 -2.18 0.03
C ASN A 125 5.32 -1.94 0.28
N ILE A 126 4.98 -0.88 1.02
CA ILE A 126 3.60 -0.59 1.42
C ILE A 126 2.65 -0.40 0.22
N ILE A 127 3.15 0.18 -0.87
CA ILE A 127 2.39 0.39 -2.11
C ILE A 127 2.16 -0.94 -2.82
N SER A 128 3.17 -1.80 -2.86
CA SER A 128 3.07 -3.10 -3.53
C SER A 128 2.21 -4.11 -2.75
N VAL A 129 2.13 -4.00 -1.42
CA VAL A 129 1.21 -4.82 -0.61
C VAL A 129 -0.26 -4.49 -0.96
N ALA A 130 -0.59 -3.20 -1.16
CA ALA A 130 -1.94 -2.78 -1.56
C ALA A 130 -2.38 -3.39 -2.90
N PHE A 131 -1.44 -3.69 -3.80
CA PHE A 131 -1.74 -4.34 -5.06
C PHE A 131 -2.36 -5.73 -4.90
N THR A 132 -2.10 -6.44 -3.81
CA THR A 132 -2.68 -7.77 -3.54
C THR A 132 -4.22 -7.73 -3.58
N VAL A 133 -4.83 -6.71 -2.97
CA VAL A 133 -6.29 -6.53 -2.99
C VAL A 133 -6.80 -6.23 -4.41
N THR A 134 -6.06 -5.39 -5.14
CA THR A 134 -6.38 -5.06 -6.54
C THR A 134 -6.30 -6.30 -7.44
N LEU A 135 -5.29 -7.17 -7.21
CA LEU A 135 -5.13 -8.41 -7.95
C LEU A 135 -6.31 -9.37 -7.75
N ILE A 136 -6.89 -9.42 -6.54
CA ILE A 136 -8.11 -10.20 -6.28
C ILE A 136 -9.25 -9.72 -7.17
N GLY A 137 -9.48 -8.41 -7.25
CA GLY A 137 -10.54 -7.84 -8.08
C GLY A 137 -10.35 -8.10 -9.57
N ILE A 138 -9.17 -7.81 -10.11
CA ILE A 138 -8.88 -8.00 -11.55
C ILE A 138 -8.78 -9.48 -11.91
N GLY A 139 -8.14 -10.29 -11.06
CA GLY A 139 -7.90 -11.69 -11.34
C GLY A 139 -9.16 -12.55 -11.41
N ILE A 140 -10.16 -12.25 -10.56
CA ILE A 140 -11.42 -13.00 -10.56
C ILE A 140 -12.25 -12.75 -11.82
N ASP A 141 -12.15 -11.56 -12.43
CA ASP A 141 -12.92 -11.20 -13.62
C ASP A 141 -12.65 -12.19 -14.79
N TYR A 142 -11.42 -12.64 -14.93
CA TYR A 142 -11.07 -13.65 -15.94
C TYR A 142 -11.80 -14.96 -15.69
N GLY A 143 -11.88 -15.39 -14.43
CA GLY A 143 -12.61 -16.59 -14.01
C GLY A 143 -14.12 -16.44 -14.24
N ILE A 144 -14.69 -15.28 -13.91
CA ILE A 144 -16.10 -14.97 -14.10
C ILE A 144 -16.48 -15.09 -15.58
N HIS A 145 -15.74 -14.44 -16.47
CA HIS A 145 -16.01 -14.47 -17.90
C HIS A 145 -15.88 -15.87 -18.48
N TYR A 146 -14.85 -16.63 -18.07
CA TYR A 146 -14.64 -18.00 -18.50
C TYR A 146 -15.79 -18.91 -18.07
N ILE A 147 -16.15 -18.90 -16.79
CA ILE A 147 -17.24 -19.72 -16.23
C ILE A 147 -18.59 -19.32 -16.82
N ALA A 148 -18.86 -18.03 -16.99
CA ALA A 148 -20.10 -17.55 -17.62
C ALA A 148 -20.30 -18.16 -18.99
N ARG A 149 -19.27 -18.13 -19.83
CA ARG A 149 -19.32 -18.71 -21.17
C ARG A 149 -19.42 -20.23 -21.14
N TYR A 150 -18.68 -20.89 -20.27
CA TYR A 150 -18.77 -22.33 -20.04
C TYR A 150 -20.21 -22.74 -19.67
N MET A 151 -20.81 -22.07 -18.69
CA MET A 151 -22.17 -22.37 -18.25
C MET A 151 -23.20 -22.12 -19.34
N GLN A 152 -23.05 -21.09 -20.15
CA GLN A 152 -23.90 -20.84 -21.31
C GLN A 152 -23.88 -22.00 -22.31
N LEU A 153 -22.65 -22.47 -22.68
CA LEU A 153 -22.47 -23.57 -23.60
C LEU A 153 -23.01 -24.90 -23.07
N ARG A 154 -22.88 -25.13 -21.76
CA ARG A 154 -23.51 -26.30 -21.10
C ARG A 154 -25.02 -26.23 -21.15
N GLY A 155 -25.59 -25.02 -21.02
CA GLY A 155 -27.02 -24.79 -21.17
C GLY A 155 -27.57 -25.06 -22.60
N GLU A 156 -26.69 -25.00 -23.60
CA GLU A 156 -26.96 -25.37 -25.00
C GLU A 156 -26.84 -26.90 -25.26
N ALA A 157 -26.85 -27.72 -24.21
CA ALA A 157 -26.73 -29.18 -24.25
C ALA A 157 -25.40 -29.72 -24.82
N ARG A 158 -24.31 -28.93 -24.82
CA ARG A 158 -22.95 -29.38 -25.18
C ARG A 158 -22.37 -30.28 -24.11
N THR A 159 -21.52 -31.18 -24.50
CA THR A 159 -20.71 -31.97 -23.58
C THR A 159 -19.78 -31.09 -22.73
N CYS A 160 -19.26 -31.62 -21.63
CA CYS A 160 -18.32 -30.89 -20.79
C CYS A 160 -17.09 -30.43 -21.57
N ASP A 161 -16.49 -31.33 -22.35
CA ASP A 161 -15.27 -31.07 -23.10
C ASP A 161 -15.50 -30.02 -24.23
N GLU A 162 -16.63 -30.15 -24.96
CA GLU A 162 -17.02 -29.16 -25.99
C GLU A 162 -17.27 -27.77 -25.38
N ALA A 163 -17.88 -27.70 -24.20
CA ALA A 163 -18.16 -26.43 -23.53
C ALA A 163 -16.86 -25.78 -23.02
N ILE A 164 -15.90 -26.56 -22.49
CA ILE A 164 -14.59 -26.07 -22.07
C ILE A 164 -13.81 -25.50 -23.25
N ILE A 165 -13.71 -26.27 -24.36
CA ILE A 165 -13.01 -25.84 -25.57
C ILE A 165 -13.70 -24.61 -26.19
N GLY A 166 -15.03 -24.64 -26.25
CA GLY A 166 -15.83 -23.51 -26.76
C GLY A 166 -15.68 -22.25 -25.92
N ALA A 167 -15.63 -22.35 -24.61
CA ALA A 167 -15.38 -21.21 -23.72
C ALA A 167 -13.96 -20.66 -23.91
N ALA A 168 -12.96 -21.52 -23.92
CA ALA A 168 -11.56 -21.12 -24.15
C ALA A 168 -11.39 -20.41 -25.51
N SER A 169 -12.00 -20.95 -26.58
CA SER A 169 -11.92 -20.34 -27.91
C SER A 169 -12.65 -19.01 -28.04
N ALA A 170 -13.77 -18.83 -27.34
CA ALA A 170 -14.58 -17.62 -27.42
C ALA A 170 -14.03 -16.48 -26.53
N ILE A 171 -13.62 -16.79 -25.31
CA ILE A 171 -13.23 -15.79 -24.30
C ILE A 171 -11.71 -15.70 -24.12
N GLY A 172 -10.96 -16.76 -24.43
CA GLY A 172 -9.51 -16.81 -24.28
C GLY A 172 -8.79 -15.63 -24.93
N PRO A 173 -9.05 -15.30 -26.20
CA PRO A 173 -8.43 -14.13 -26.85
C PRO A 173 -8.69 -12.81 -26.13
N ALA A 174 -9.93 -12.61 -25.61
CA ALA A 174 -10.27 -11.42 -24.85
C ALA A 174 -9.54 -11.35 -23.51
N ILE A 175 -9.43 -12.47 -22.78
CA ILE A 175 -8.67 -12.56 -21.53
C ILE A 175 -7.19 -12.24 -21.78
N VAL A 176 -6.57 -12.85 -22.80
CA VAL A 176 -5.16 -12.62 -23.15
C VAL A 176 -4.93 -11.15 -23.51
N THR A 177 -5.76 -10.61 -24.40
CA THR A 177 -5.63 -9.20 -24.82
C THR A 177 -5.80 -8.25 -23.62
N GLY A 178 -6.83 -8.46 -22.80
CA GLY A 178 -7.06 -7.66 -21.59
C GLY A 178 -5.90 -7.76 -20.58
N ALA A 179 -5.40 -8.96 -20.33
CA ALA A 179 -4.28 -9.17 -19.44
C ALA A 179 -2.99 -8.51 -19.97
N VAL A 180 -2.68 -8.66 -21.24
CA VAL A 180 -1.48 -8.08 -21.86
C VAL A 180 -1.57 -6.54 -21.85
N THR A 181 -2.70 -5.95 -22.25
CA THR A 181 -2.84 -4.48 -22.26
C THR A 181 -2.74 -3.89 -20.87
N THR A 182 -3.37 -4.52 -19.88
CA THR A 182 -3.29 -4.06 -18.48
C THR A 182 -1.87 -4.24 -17.93
N SER A 183 -1.21 -5.35 -18.23
CA SER A 183 0.18 -5.59 -17.80
C SER A 183 1.15 -4.60 -18.43
N ILE A 184 1.00 -4.24 -19.70
CA ILE A 184 1.81 -3.21 -20.35
C ILE A 184 1.64 -1.86 -19.64
N ALA A 185 0.42 -1.49 -19.26
CA ALA A 185 0.16 -0.26 -18.53
C ALA A 185 0.87 -0.26 -17.15
N PHE A 186 0.84 -1.37 -16.43
CA PHE A 186 1.57 -1.50 -15.17
C PHE A 186 3.08 -1.53 -15.37
N PHE A 187 3.60 -2.27 -16.36
CA PHE A 187 5.02 -2.25 -16.66
C PHE A 187 5.52 -0.88 -17.11
N ALA A 188 4.68 -0.04 -17.73
CA ALA A 188 5.07 1.34 -18.03
C ALA A 188 5.34 2.16 -16.74
N ALA A 189 4.65 1.84 -15.64
CA ALA A 189 4.93 2.46 -14.33
C ALA A 189 6.33 2.09 -13.79
N SER A 190 6.90 0.96 -14.20
CA SER A 190 8.27 0.58 -13.81
C SER A 190 9.37 1.49 -14.38
N LEU A 191 9.04 2.32 -15.37
CA LEU A 191 9.96 3.31 -15.94
C LEU A 191 10.10 4.58 -15.09
N THR A 192 9.29 4.73 -14.04
CA THR A 192 9.39 5.88 -13.13
C THR A 192 10.64 5.78 -12.24
N LYS A 193 11.16 6.94 -11.81
CA LYS A 193 12.28 7.02 -10.85
C LYS A 193 11.84 6.74 -9.41
N PHE A 194 10.55 6.77 -9.12
CA PHE A 194 10.03 6.48 -7.79
C PHE A 194 9.96 4.97 -7.57
N THR A 195 10.91 4.44 -6.80
CA THR A 195 11.16 3.00 -6.64
C THR A 195 9.89 2.23 -6.23
N GLY A 196 9.12 2.73 -5.25
CA GLY A 196 7.91 2.05 -4.79
C GLY A 196 6.85 1.85 -5.89
N VAL A 197 6.68 2.85 -6.77
CA VAL A 197 5.77 2.75 -7.92
C VAL A 197 6.34 1.87 -9.01
N ALA A 198 7.66 1.92 -9.22
CA ALA A 198 8.32 1.07 -10.21
C ALA A 198 8.20 -0.42 -9.85
N GLU A 199 8.45 -0.76 -8.60
CA GLU A 199 8.30 -2.14 -8.09
C GLU A 199 6.84 -2.60 -8.15
N MET A 200 5.88 -1.76 -7.73
CA MET A 200 4.46 -2.04 -7.89
C MET A 200 4.12 -2.34 -9.36
N GLY A 201 4.67 -1.57 -10.30
CA GLY A 201 4.46 -1.79 -11.73
C GLY A 201 4.90 -3.17 -12.20
N VAL A 202 6.08 -3.64 -11.76
CA VAL A 202 6.59 -4.98 -12.06
C VAL A 202 5.70 -6.05 -11.43
N ILE A 203 5.38 -5.92 -10.15
CA ILE A 203 4.56 -6.87 -9.39
C ILE A 203 3.17 -7.00 -10.01
N ALA A 204 2.53 -5.87 -10.28
CA ALA A 204 1.20 -5.81 -10.86
C ALA A 204 1.15 -6.39 -12.26
N GLY A 205 2.07 -5.95 -13.11
CA GLY A 205 2.12 -6.41 -14.50
C GLY A 205 2.31 -7.93 -14.60
N GLY A 206 3.26 -8.49 -13.85
CA GLY A 206 3.48 -9.94 -13.81
C GLY A 206 2.34 -10.71 -13.16
N GLY A 207 1.79 -10.19 -12.05
CA GLY A 207 0.67 -10.81 -11.35
C GLY A 207 -0.58 -10.98 -12.22
N ILE A 208 -0.93 -9.97 -13.01
CA ILE A 208 -2.07 -10.02 -13.94
C ILE A 208 -1.87 -11.08 -15.03
N LEU A 209 -0.68 -11.19 -15.59
CA LEU A 209 -0.37 -12.24 -16.58
C LEU A 209 -0.50 -13.65 -15.97
N LEU A 210 -0.04 -13.81 -14.74
CA LEU A 210 -0.15 -15.08 -14.02
C LEU A 210 -1.59 -15.43 -13.67
N CYS A 211 -2.45 -14.43 -13.34
CA CYS A 211 -3.88 -14.63 -13.18
C CYS A 211 -4.54 -15.11 -14.46
N ALA A 212 -4.23 -14.50 -15.60
CA ALA A 212 -4.75 -14.93 -16.89
C ALA A 212 -4.27 -16.36 -17.24
N LEU A 213 -3.00 -16.65 -17.00
CA LEU A 213 -2.41 -17.98 -17.22
C LEU A 213 -3.10 -19.04 -16.35
N ALA A 214 -3.29 -18.79 -15.06
CA ALA A 214 -3.99 -19.69 -14.15
C ALA A 214 -5.43 -19.92 -14.60
N THR A 215 -6.13 -18.87 -15.02
CA THR A 215 -7.50 -18.98 -15.54
C THR A 215 -7.59 -19.80 -16.81
N LEU A 216 -6.62 -19.69 -17.72
CA LEU A 216 -6.67 -20.40 -18.99
C LEU A 216 -6.11 -21.83 -18.92
N THR A 217 -5.41 -22.18 -17.84
CA THR A 217 -4.81 -23.51 -17.66
C THR A 217 -5.45 -24.30 -16.51
N VAL A 218 -5.44 -23.73 -15.30
CA VAL A 218 -5.90 -24.43 -14.10
C VAL A 218 -7.43 -24.51 -14.05
N LEU A 219 -8.14 -23.42 -14.43
CA LEU A 219 -9.59 -23.40 -14.37
C LEU A 219 -10.26 -24.43 -15.29
N PRO A 220 -9.89 -24.57 -16.59
CA PRO A 220 -10.39 -25.63 -17.45
C PRO A 220 -10.15 -27.05 -16.90
N ALA A 221 -8.95 -27.27 -16.38
CA ALA A 221 -8.59 -28.57 -15.80
C ALA A 221 -9.46 -28.90 -14.57
N LEU A 222 -9.68 -27.94 -13.67
CA LEU A 222 -10.56 -28.11 -12.52
C LEU A 222 -12.02 -28.33 -12.92
N VAL A 223 -12.53 -27.57 -13.87
CA VAL A 223 -13.89 -27.74 -14.40
C VAL A 223 -14.04 -29.14 -15.01
N ALA A 224 -13.06 -29.59 -15.80
CA ALA A 224 -13.07 -30.92 -16.38
C ALA A 224 -13.13 -32.04 -15.34
N THR A 225 -12.33 -31.93 -14.24
CA THR A 225 -12.30 -32.96 -13.19
C THR A 225 -13.61 -33.01 -12.39
N VAL A 226 -14.26 -31.87 -12.19
CA VAL A 226 -15.44 -31.75 -11.32
C VAL A 226 -16.75 -31.98 -12.10
N ASP A 227 -16.82 -31.61 -13.39
CA ASP A 227 -18.04 -31.64 -14.22
C ASP A 227 -18.10 -32.79 -15.23
N ARG A 228 -16.97 -33.47 -15.51
CA ARG A 228 -16.94 -34.61 -16.41
C ARG A 228 -17.79 -35.75 -15.82
N GLY A 229 -18.74 -36.26 -16.61
CA GLY A 229 -19.67 -37.32 -16.20
C GLY A 229 -21.00 -36.86 -15.61
N ARG A 230 -21.23 -35.55 -15.46
CA ARG A 230 -22.54 -35.03 -15.04
C ARG A 230 -23.46 -34.78 -16.23
N ILE A 231 -24.54 -35.54 -16.30
CA ILE A 231 -25.51 -35.50 -17.40
C ILE A 231 -26.58 -34.42 -17.12
N ASN A 232 -26.97 -34.23 -15.86
CA ASN A 232 -27.99 -33.25 -15.49
C ASN A 232 -27.38 -31.89 -15.19
N TRP A 233 -27.59 -30.96 -16.12
CA TRP A 233 -27.24 -29.55 -15.95
C TRP A 233 -28.49 -28.78 -15.53
N ASN A 234 -28.50 -28.28 -14.28
CA ASN A 234 -29.61 -27.42 -13.84
C ASN A 234 -29.33 -26.00 -14.37
N ARG A 235 -30.20 -25.50 -15.24
CA ARG A 235 -30.09 -24.13 -15.77
C ARG A 235 -30.31 -23.16 -14.62
N THR A 236 -29.25 -22.47 -14.23
CA THR A 236 -29.39 -21.27 -13.41
C THR A 236 -29.64 -20.11 -14.36
N GLU A 237 -30.75 -19.44 -14.21
CA GLU A 237 -31.07 -18.26 -15.01
C GLU A 237 -30.16 -17.12 -14.53
N PRO A 238 -29.35 -16.52 -15.42
CA PRO A 238 -28.54 -15.35 -15.06
C PRO A 238 -29.48 -14.18 -14.73
N VAL A 239 -28.98 -13.28 -13.87
CA VAL A 239 -29.71 -12.05 -13.49
C VAL A 239 -30.25 -11.35 -14.73
N ALA A 240 -31.55 -11.04 -14.72
CA ALA A 240 -32.30 -10.49 -15.87
C ALA A 240 -31.84 -9.04 -16.18
N VAL A 241 -30.66 -8.86 -16.72
CA VAL A 241 -30.07 -7.56 -17.08
C VAL A 241 -30.85 -6.86 -18.21
N HIS A 242 -31.60 -7.62 -19.02
CA HIS A 242 -32.36 -7.06 -20.14
C HIS A 242 -33.34 -5.97 -19.72
N ARG A 243 -33.94 -6.06 -18.52
CA ARG A 243 -34.85 -5.04 -17.99
C ARG A 243 -34.21 -3.66 -17.82
N TRP A 244 -32.89 -3.61 -17.59
CA TRP A 244 -32.14 -2.37 -17.43
C TRP A 244 -31.64 -1.80 -18.76
N VAL A 245 -31.43 -2.68 -19.75
CA VAL A 245 -30.96 -2.29 -21.08
C VAL A 245 -32.08 -1.80 -21.98
N GLU A 246 -33.28 -2.34 -21.82
CA GLU A 246 -34.43 -1.96 -22.64
C GLU A 246 -34.76 -0.46 -22.63
N PRO A 247 -34.84 0.25 -21.49
CA PRO A 247 -35.04 1.70 -21.46
C PRO A 247 -33.89 2.48 -22.15
N ILE A 248 -32.65 1.99 -22.03
CA ILE A 248 -31.47 2.60 -22.65
C ILE A 248 -31.61 2.56 -24.18
N LEU A 249 -31.97 1.40 -24.70
CA LEU A 249 -32.19 1.21 -26.15
C LEU A 249 -33.39 2.00 -26.69
N ARG A 250 -34.41 2.19 -25.85
CA ARG A 250 -35.59 2.96 -26.23
C ARG A 250 -35.34 4.46 -26.33
N PHE A 251 -34.44 5.00 -25.48
CA PHE A 251 -34.13 6.44 -25.41
C PHE A 251 -32.63 6.74 -25.46
N PRO A 252 -31.90 6.31 -26.49
CA PRO A 252 -30.43 6.41 -26.51
C PRO A 252 -29.93 7.85 -26.49
N LYS A 253 -30.63 8.78 -27.10
CA LYS A 253 -30.27 10.22 -27.10
C LYS A 253 -30.42 10.85 -25.72
N ILE A 254 -31.41 10.46 -24.94
CA ILE A 254 -31.64 10.96 -23.58
C ILE A 254 -30.52 10.41 -22.65
N VAL A 255 -30.22 9.12 -22.80
CA VAL A 255 -29.12 8.50 -21.99
C VAL A 255 -27.77 9.12 -22.32
N LEU A 256 -27.49 9.37 -23.62
CA LEU A 256 -26.24 10.01 -24.02
C LEU A 256 -26.17 11.47 -23.54
N GLY A 257 -27.24 12.24 -23.67
CA GLY A 257 -27.35 13.61 -23.19
C GLY A 257 -27.20 13.70 -21.67
N GLY A 258 -27.89 12.79 -20.94
CA GLY A 258 -27.78 12.68 -19.50
C GLY A 258 -26.37 12.29 -19.04
N GLY A 259 -25.73 11.34 -19.73
CA GLY A 259 -24.35 10.96 -19.48
C GLY A 259 -23.37 12.12 -19.69
N LEU A 260 -23.55 12.88 -20.79
CA LEU A 260 -22.71 14.07 -21.06
C LEU A 260 -22.94 15.16 -20.00
N ALA A 261 -24.19 15.44 -19.63
CA ALA A 261 -24.50 16.40 -18.58
C ALA A 261 -23.91 15.98 -17.22
N PHE A 262 -24.02 14.70 -16.87
CA PHE A 262 -23.38 14.16 -15.65
C PHE A 262 -21.85 14.31 -15.69
N THR A 263 -21.20 13.99 -16.81
CA THR A 263 -19.76 14.16 -16.98
C THR A 263 -19.34 15.63 -16.79
N LEU A 264 -20.06 16.57 -17.40
CA LEU A 264 -19.79 17.99 -17.23
C LEU A 264 -19.95 18.44 -15.77
N LEU A 265 -21.00 17.96 -15.09
CA LEU A 265 -21.27 18.29 -13.70
C LEU A 265 -20.13 17.79 -12.78
N VAL A 266 -19.70 16.54 -12.95
CA VAL A 266 -18.60 15.96 -12.16
C VAL A 266 -17.28 16.67 -12.49
N SER A 267 -17.06 17.07 -13.73
CA SER A 267 -15.84 17.78 -14.15
C SER A 267 -15.66 19.14 -13.44
N LEU A 268 -16.73 19.75 -12.92
CA LEU A 268 -16.62 20.97 -12.10
C LEU A 268 -15.82 20.75 -10.81
N GLY A 269 -15.81 19.52 -10.29
CA GLY A 269 -15.03 19.16 -9.11
C GLY A 269 -13.50 19.11 -9.33
N ILE A 270 -13.05 19.03 -10.60
CA ILE A 270 -11.61 18.95 -10.92
C ILE A 270 -10.85 20.19 -10.44
N SER A 271 -11.50 21.37 -10.47
CA SER A 271 -10.90 22.61 -9.99
C SER A 271 -10.62 22.67 -8.49
N GLN A 272 -11.20 21.76 -7.71
CA GLN A 272 -11.02 21.65 -6.26
C GLN A 272 -9.96 20.60 -5.89
N LEU A 273 -9.39 19.91 -6.87
CA LEU A 273 -8.37 18.89 -6.64
C LEU A 273 -7.04 19.60 -6.29
N TYR A 274 -6.48 19.26 -5.14
CA TYR A 274 -5.15 19.71 -4.74
C TYR A 274 -4.27 18.52 -4.40
N TYR A 275 -2.98 18.72 -4.45
CA TYR A 275 -1.99 17.71 -4.07
C TYR A 275 -1.58 17.96 -2.63
N ASP A 276 -1.80 17.00 -1.75
CA ASP A 276 -1.33 17.07 -0.38
C ASP A 276 0.15 16.65 -0.31
N HIS A 277 1.00 17.57 0.13
CA HIS A 277 2.44 17.36 0.27
C HIS A 277 2.84 16.88 1.67
N ASN A 278 1.91 16.88 2.62
CA ASN A 278 2.20 16.51 3.99
C ASN A 278 2.20 14.99 4.14
N LEU A 279 3.39 14.42 4.31
CA LEU A 279 3.55 12.97 4.49
C LEU A 279 2.90 12.43 5.78
N LEU A 280 2.73 13.28 6.79
CA LEU A 280 2.03 12.88 8.03
C LEU A 280 0.54 12.61 7.79
N ASN A 281 -0.09 13.32 6.85
CA ASN A 281 -1.49 13.10 6.50
C ASN A 281 -1.72 11.78 5.73
N LEU A 282 -0.64 11.16 5.21
CA LEU A 282 -0.71 9.85 4.55
C LEU A 282 -0.57 8.69 5.53
N GLN A 283 -0.18 8.96 6.77
CA GLN A 283 -0.01 7.94 7.80
C GLN A 283 -1.36 7.38 8.25
N ALA A 284 -1.37 6.14 8.73
CA ALA A 284 -2.59 5.52 9.23
C ALA A 284 -3.09 6.26 10.50
N GLU A 285 -4.38 6.53 10.56
CA GLU A 285 -5.02 7.16 11.72
C GLU A 285 -4.97 6.26 12.97
N GLY A 286 -4.79 6.88 14.15
CA GLY A 286 -4.81 6.17 15.43
C GLY A 286 -3.52 5.42 15.76
N LEU A 287 -2.42 5.71 15.08
CA LEU A 287 -1.09 5.21 15.46
C LEU A 287 -0.49 6.12 16.53
N GLU A 288 -0.09 5.53 17.66
CA GLU A 288 0.54 6.26 18.79
C GLU A 288 1.75 7.08 18.32
N SER A 289 2.60 6.49 17.48
CA SER A 289 3.81 7.16 16.97
C SER A 289 3.50 8.41 16.15
N VAL A 290 2.40 8.40 15.39
CA VAL A 290 1.93 9.53 14.58
C VAL A 290 1.27 10.60 15.45
N GLU A 291 0.44 10.20 16.41
CA GLU A 291 -0.21 11.13 17.35
C GLU A 291 0.83 11.88 18.20
N LEU A 292 1.88 11.17 18.65
CA LEU A 292 2.98 11.78 19.38
C LEU A 292 3.79 12.74 18.50
N GLU A 293 3.98 12.44 17.23
CA GLU A 293 4.65 13.36 16.30
C GLU A 293 3.83 14.64 16.09
N HIS A 294 2.51 14.53 15.94
CA HIS A 294 1.63 15.70 15.88
C HIS A 294 1.72 16.52 17.17
N LYS A 295 1.72 15.86 18.32
CA LYS A 295 1.87 16.54 19.61
C LYS A 295 3.21 17.26 19.75
N LEU A 296 4.30 16.67 19.28
CA LEU A 296 5.63 17.30 19.26
C LEU A 296 5.65 18.53 18.35
N LEU A 297 4.98 18.45 17.19
CA LEU A 297 4.86 19.60 16.28
C LEU A 297 4.04 20.73 16.87
N GLU A 298 2.88 20.43 17.45
CA GLU A 298 1.95 21.44 17.96
C GLU A 298 2.42 22.08 19.28
N GLU A 299 2.89 21.26 20.24
CA GLU A 299 3.23 21.76 21.58
C GLU A 299 4.67 22.25 21.67
N CYS A 300 5.61 21.66 20.92
CA CYS A 300 7.04 21.94 21.05
C CYS A 300 7.63 22.64 19.84
N ASN A 301 6.87 22.78 18.75
CA ASN A 301 7.37 23.23 17.46
C ASN A 301 8.63 22.44 17.03
N GLN A 302 8.65 21.14 17.33
CA GLN A 302 9.72 20.21 17.00
C GLN A 302 9.16 19.15 16.04
N SER A 303 9.96 18.72 15.10
CA SER A 303 9.62 17.63 14.17
C SER A 303 10.81 16.73 13.99
N VAL A 304 10.57 15.45 13.73
CA VAL A 304 11.58 14.51 13.22
C VAL A 304 11.94 14.80 11.77
N TRP A 305 11.12 15.58 11.08
CA TRP A 305 11.33 16.00 9.70
C TRP A 305 12.14 17.29 9.64
N PHE A 306 13.39 17.20 9.22
CA PHE A 306 14.25 18.36 9.02
C PHE A 306 15.14 18.16 7.79
N ALA A 307 15.48 19.27 7.16
CA ALA A 307 16.44 19.29 6.07
C ALA A 307 17.85 19.55 6.62
N LEU A 308 18.80 18.69 6.29
CA LEU A 308 20.21 18.83 6.69
C LEU A 308 21.00 19.47 5.57
N SER A 309 21.65 20.61 5.85
CA SER A 309 22.60 21.25 4.95
C SER A 309 24.01 21.16 5.55
N ILE A 310 24.94 20.55 4.82
CA ILE A 310 26.33 20.40 5.23
C ILE A 310 27.15 21.50 4.55
N ALA A 311 28.00 22.19 5.34
CA ALA A 311 28.92 23.19 4.87
C ALA A 311 30.36 22.83 5.26
N ASP A 312 31.33 23.18 4.40
CA ASP A 312 32.74 22.82 4.60
C ASP A 312 33.43 23.69 5.66
N ASN A 313 32.89 24.87 5.90
CA ASN A 313 33.47 25.81 6.87
C ASN A 313 32.39 26.66 7.57
N ARG A 314 32.83 27.34 8.66
CA ARG A 314 31.97 28.15 9.52
C ARG A 314 31.34 29.34 8.79
N GLU A 315 32.04 29.99 7.90
CA GLU A 315 31.60 31.19 7.20
C GLU A 315 30.51 30.82 6.18
N GLU A 316 30.73 29.75 5.46
CA GLU A 316 29.75 29.20 4.53
C GLU A 316 28.48 28.77 5.24
N LEU A 317 28.58 28.09 6.39
CA LEU A 317 27.44 27.63 7.18
C LEU A 317 26.58 28.82 7.62
N LEU A 318 27.18 29.88 8.13
CA LEU A 318 26.46 31.08 8.56
C LEU A 318 25.83 31.82 7.37
N ALA A 319 26.52 31.91 6.23
CA ALA A 319 25.97 32.49 5.03
C ALA A 319 24.77 31.70 4.47
N ARG A 320 24.82 30.36 4.57
CA ARG A 320 23.69 29.49 4.21
C ARG A 320 22.51 29.67 5.16
N LYS A 321 22.77 29.73 6.48
CA LYS A 321 21.75 30.00 7.49
C LYS A 321 20.97 31.27 7.19
N GLU A 322 21.66 32.37 6.90
CA GLU A 322 21.03 33.64 6.57
C GLU A 322 20.14 33.54 5.33
N LYS A 323 20.59 32.80 4.30
CA LYS A 323 19.79 32.56 3.09
C LYS A 323 18.55 31.71 3.36
N PHE A 324 18.66 30.68 4.20
CA PHE A 324 17.52 29.85 4.56
C PHE A 324 16.48 30.63 5.36
N LEU A 325 16.90 31.46 6.31
CA LEU A 325 15.99 32.28 7.10
C LEU A 325 15.26 33.40 6.30
N GLN A 326 15.71 33.67 5.05
CA GLN A 326 15.01 34.58 4.13
C GLN A 326 13.87 33.91 3.36
N LEU A 327 13.74 32.59 3.47
CA LEU A 327 12.68 31.83 2.79
C LEU A 327 11.44 31.80 3.70
N ASP A 328 10.30 32.22 3.18
CA ASP A 328 9.01 32.18 3.91
C ASP A 328 8.57 30.77 4.32
N THR A 329 9.18 29.74 3.71
CA THR A 329 8.91 28.33 3.98
C THR A 329 9.80 27.73 5.07
N VAL A 330 10.75 28.47 5.61
CA VAL A 330 11.68 28.03 6.65
C VAL A 330 11.34 28.73 7.95
N ASP A 331 10.77 27.98 8.89
CA ASP A 331 10.43 28.49 10.22
C ASP A 331 11.70 28.74 11.06
N ARG A 332 12.60 27.75 11.07
CA ARG A 332 13.77 27.75 11.94
C ARG A 332 14.98 27.12 11.28
N CYS A 333 16.15 27.63 11.58
CA CYS A 333 17.43 27.04 11.16
C CYS A 333 18.36 26.92 12.36
N GLU A 334 18.62 25.69 12.79
CA GLU A 334 19.56 25.39 13.88
C GLU A 334 20.91 25.00 13.31
N GLU A 335 21.97 25.45 13.96
CA GLU A 335 23.34 25.14 13.56
C GLU A 335 24.28 25.02 14.77
N ILE A 336 25.32 24.26 14.61
CA ILE A 336 26.25 23.93 15.70
C ILE A 336 27.20 25.08 16.07
N VAL A 337 27.37 26.05 15.16
CA VAL A 337 28.40 27.11 15.33
C VAL A 337 28.06 28.05 16.47
N SER A 338 26.75 28.31 16.71
CA SER A 338 26.30 29.13 17.85
C SER A 338 26.56 28.46 19.20
N LEU A 339 26.67 27.12 19.23
CA LEU A 339 26.97 26.34 20.43
C LEU A 339 28.46 26.22 20.67
N LEU A 340 29.28 26.48 19.65
CA LEU A 340 30.73 26.45 19.75
C LEU A 340 31.26 27.77 20.32
N PRO A 341 32.18 27.73 21.27
CA PRO A 341 32.81 28.97 21.77
C PRO A 341 33.44 29.76 20.63
N ALA A 342 33.26 31.06 20.63
CA ALA A 342 34.00 31.94 19.73
C ALA A 342 35.50 31.58 19.84
N LYS A 343 36.22 31.62 18.67
CA LYS A 343 37.67 31.45 18.65
C LYS A 343 38.30 32.56 19.51
N ASP A 344 38.37 32.29 20.80
CA ASP A 344 38.95 33.21 21.77
C ASP A 344 40.38 32.74 22.01
N ASN A 345 41.35 33.44 21.43
CA ASN A 345 42.75 33.14 21.58
C ASN A 345 43.24 33.16 23.05
N VAL A 346 42.40 33.74 23.93
CA VAL A 346 42.66 33.81 25.38
C VAL A 346 42.32 32.51 26.09
N LYS A 347 41.25 31.78 25.65
CA LYS A 347 40.79 30.53 26.28
C LYS A 347 41.60 29.29 25.85
N THR A 348 42.15 29.30 24.65
CA THR A 348 42.91 28.18 24.09
C THR A 348 44.13 27.77 24.95
N PRO A 349 44.95 28.70 25.47
CA PRO A 349 46.07 28.34 26.34
C PRO A 349 45.65 27.73 27.68
N THR A 350 44.50 28.21 28.22
CA THR A 350 43.96 27.71 29.48
C THR A 350 43.38 26.29 29.32
N ILE A 351 42.67 26.02 28.23
CA ILE A 351 42.14 24.69 27.90
C ILE A 351 43.34 23.72 27.69
N THR A 352 44.36 24.14 27.00
CA THR A 352 45.58 23.32 26.77
C THR A 352 46.33 23.00 28.06
N ARG A 353 46.28 23.92 29.04
CA ARG A 353 46.87 23.69 30.36
C ARG A 353 46.08 22.67 31.16
N ILE A 354 44.74 22.79 31.18
CA ILE A 354 43.84 21.85 31.87
C ILE A 354 43.95 20.44 31.28
N ARG A 355 44.15 20.33 29.97
CA ARG A 355 44.28 19.02 29.30
C ARG A 355 45.62 18.32 29.58
N LYS A 356 46.64 19.06 30.07
CA LYS A 356 47.97 18.53 30.42
C LYS A 356 48.10 18.16 31.89
N GLN A 357 47.14 18.51 32.73
CA GLN A 357 46.94 18.01 34.08
C GLN A 357 46.02 16.79 34.09
#